data_af9bb9ddfe5850d1faaac7a5a5f14c7b
#
_entry.id   af9bb9ddfe5850d1faaac7a5a5f14c7b
#
_cell.length_a   1.000
_cell.length_b   1.000
_cell.length_c   1.000
_cell.angle_alpha   90.00
_cell.angle_beta   90.00
_cell.angle_gamma   90.00
#
_symmetry.space_group_name_H-M   'P 1'
#
loop_
_entity.id
_entity.type
_entity.pdbx_description
1 polymer ?
#
loop_
_entity_poly.entity_id
_entity_poly.type
_entity_poly.pdbx_seq_one_letter_code
_entity_poly.pdbx_strand_id
1 'polypeptide(L)'
;VVLLILGVVIYFANDPWGFARQVSAEEREARLSVAEAAEAWLGASEANGSFREIIDLYNSHEPLARDYTVTYTDSWCAAFVSASAIVSGHTGIIPTECSCQRQIALFQELGCWEENDNYLPLPGDVIYYCWGRQPLFGDCTGWANHVGIVIGTAGPFIKVIEGNKDDQVAFRYIPRGYFQIRGYGLPDYGKSA
;
A
#
# COMPACT_ATOMS: atom_id res chain seq x y z
N VAL A 1 17.26 5.55 -33.55
CA VAL A 1 15.95 4.93 -33.26
C VAL A 1 16.13 3.57 -32.60
N VAL A 2 17.04 2.71 -33.10
CA VAL A 2 17.32 1.37 -32.54
C VAL A 2 18.00 1.47 -31.14
N LEU A 3 18.82 2.48 -30.89
CA LEU A 3 19.47 2.72 -29.59
C LEU A 3 18.49 3.16 -28.50
N LEU A 4 17.41 3.86 -28.86
CA LEU A 4 16.34 4.24 -27.91
C LEU A 4 15.49 3.04 -27.49
N ILE A 5 15.22 2.13 -28.41
CA ILE A 5 14.45 0.90 -28.13
C ILE A 5 15.27 -0.04 -27.25
N LEU A 6 16.58 -0.20 -27.50
CA LEU A 6 17.47 -1.00 -26.65
C LEU A 6 17.61 -0.40 -25.24
N GLY A 7 17.68 0.92 -25.10
CA GLY A 7 17.72 1.60 -23.80
C GLY A 7 16.47 1.39 -22.97
N VAL A 8 15.29 1.46 -23.59
CA VAL A 8 14.01 1.21 -22.92
C VAL A 8 13.86 -0.26 -22.52
N VAL A 9 14.24 -1.20 -23.38
CA VAL A 9 14.17 -2.63 -23.08
C VAL A 9 15.16 -3.02 -21.97
N ILE A 10 16.36 -2.45 -21.94
CA ILE A 10 17.35 -2.68 -20.88
C ILE A 10 16.88 -2.08 -19.55
N TYR A 11 16.20 -0.92 -19.58
CA TYR A 11 15.67 -0.30 -18.40
C TYR A 11 14.57 -1.17 -17.75
N PHE A 12 13.62 -1.68 -18.54
CA PHE A 12 12.58 -2.59 -18.05
C PHE A 12 13.13 -3.97 -17.62
N ALA A 13 14.19 -4.45 -18.24
CA ALA A 13 14.81 -5.73 -17.88
C ALA A 13 15.57 -5.67 -16.54
N ASN A 14 16.02 -4.48 -16.12
CA ASN A 14 16.79 -4.27 -14.88
C ASN A 14 15.95 -3.70 -13.74
N ASP A 15 14.66 -3.40 -13.96
CA ASP A 15 13.74 -2.90 -12.94
C ASP A 15 12.44 -3.71 -12.91
N PRO A 16 12.49 -4.94 -12.38
CA PRO A 16 11.30 -5.81 -12.32
C PRO A 16 10.17 -5.23 -11.46
N TRP A 17 10.46 -4.25 -10.61
CA TRP A 17 9.51 -3.58 -9.71
C TRP A 17 8.90 -2.31 -10.31
N GLY A 18 9.38 -1.86 -11.49
CA GLY A 18 8.82 -0.74 -12.25
C GLY A 18 8.87 0.59 -11.51
N PHE A 19 10.06 0.97 -11.00
CA PHE A 19 10.23 2.30 -10.41
C PHE A 19 10.07 3.38 -11.47
N ALA A 20 8.99 4.13 -11.39
CA ALA A 20 8.62 5.17 -12.35
C ALA A 20 9.56 6.39 -12.34
N ARG A 21 10.34 6.56 -11.27
CA ARG A 21 11.35 7.61 -11.10
C ARG A 21 12.58 7.04 -10.42
N GLN A 22 13.72 7.71 -10.59
CA GLN A 22 14.94 7.33 -9.88
C GLN A 22 14.84 7.69 -8.40
N VAL A 23 15.21 6.75 -7.55
CA VAL A 23 15.36 6.89 -6.10
C VAL A 23 16.74 6.43 -5.69
N SER A 24 17.24 6.78 -4.50
CA SER A 24 18.50 6.26 -4.00
C SER A 24 18.45 4.73 -3.81
N ALA A 25 19.61 4.10 -3.71
CA ALA A 25 19.68 2.64 -3.46
C ALA A 25 19.03 2.30 -2.10
N GLU A 26 19.29 3.12 -1.09
CA GLU A 26 18.76 2.97 0.26
C GLU A 26 17.23 3.13 0.27
N GLU A 27 16.69 4.17 -0.40
CA GLU A 27 15.25 4.35 -0.53
C GLU A 27 14.61 3.18 -1.26
N ARG A 28 15.26 2.68 -2.32
CA ARG A 28 14.78 1.53 -3.08
C ARG A 28 14.70 0.27 -2.21
N GLU A 29 15.75 -0.01 -1.44
CA GLU A 29 15.80 -1.15 -0.53
C GLU A 29 14.70 -1.06 0.54
N ALA A 30 14.53 0.10 1.16
CA ALA A 30 13.50 0.34 2.15
C ALA A 30 12.07 0.16 1.58
N ARG A 31 11.79 0.69 0.39
CA ARG A 31 10.51 0.49 -0.31
C ARG A 31 10.23 -0.97 -0.62
N LEU A 32 11.24 -1.69 -1.10
CA LEU A 32 11.10 -3.11 -1.43
C LEU A 32 10.91 -3.97 -0.20
N SER A 33 11.55 -3.66 0.93
CA SER A 33 11.35 -4.42 2.17
C SER A 33 9.90 -4.39 2.66
N VAL A 34 9.18 -3.27 2.49
CA VAL A 34 7.74 -3.17 2.80
C VAL A 34 6.91 -4.01 1.83
N ALA A 35 7.21 -3.95 0.54
CA ALA A 35 6.52 -4.73 -0.48
C ALA A 35 6.73 -6.24 -0.26
N GLU A 36 7.95 -6.68 0.01
CA GLU A 36 8.30 -8.07 0.29
C GLU A 36 7.65 -8.59 1.58
N ALA A 37 7.62 -7.77 2.64
CA ALA A 37 6.92 -8.10 3.88
C ALA A 37 5.42 -8.34 3.63
N ALA A 38 4.80 -7.53 2.80
CA ALA A 38 3.40 -7.71 2.41
C ALA A 38 3.20 -8.97 1.54
N GLU A 39 4.08 -9.20 0.55
CA GLU A 39 4.00 -10.37 -0.34
C GLU A 39 4.23 -11.70 0.38
N ALA A 40 4.93 -11.71 1.52
CA ALA A 40 5.14 -12.92 2.33
C ALA A 40 3.83 -13.54 2.84
N TRP A 41 2.76 -12.75 2.97
CA TRP A 41 1.42 -13.24 3.35
C TRP A 41 0.49 -13.56 2.18
N LEU A 42 0.97 -13.52 0.94
CA LEU A 42 0.12 -13.79 -0.22
C LEU A 42 -0.62 -15.14 -0.07
N GLY A 43 -1.96 -15.10 -0.17
CA GLY A 43 -2.82 -16.26 0.02
C GLY A 43 -3.24 -16.54 1.48
N ALA A 44 -2.74 -15.77 2.46
CA ALA A 44 -3.30 -15.82 3.82
C ALA A 44 -4.77 -15.41 3.77
N SER A 45 -5.66 -16.19 4.42
CA SER A 45 -7.10 -16.03 4.24
C SER A 45 -7.91 -16.39 5.48
N GLU A 46 -9.15 -15.89 5.52
CA GLU A 46 -10.13 -16.26 6.55
C GLU A 46 -10.50 -17.74 6.42
N ALA A 47 -10.61 -18.24 5.19
CA ALA A 47 -11.02 -19.61 4.92
C ALA A 47 -10.07 -20.66 5.53
N ASN A 48 -8.75 -20.39 5.56
CA ASN A 48 -7.77 -21.29 6.15
C ASN A 48 -7.28 -20.83 7.54
N GLY A 49 -7.73 -19.66 8.01
CA GLY A 49 -7.39 -19.07 9.30
C GLY A 49 -6.01 -18.40 9.38
N SER A 50 -5.20 -18.42 8.32
CA SER A 50 -3.83 -17.88 8.34
C SER A 50 -3.78 -16.35 8.43
N PHE A 51 -4.86 -15.63 8.07
CA PHE A 51 -4.98 -14.17 8.25
C PHE A 51 -4.82 -13.72 9.71
N ARG A 52 -5.06 -14.64 10.67
CA ARG A 52 -4.95 -14.32 12.11
C ARG A 52 -3.55 -13.91 12.51
N GLU A 53 -2.52 -14.44 11.88
CA GLU A 53 -1.13 -14.06 12.12
C GLU A 53 -0.89 -12.55 11.87
N ILE A 54 -1.56 -11.99 10.87
CA ILE A 54 -1.49 -10.56 10.53
C ILE A 54 -2.14 -9.73 11.64
N ILE A 55 -3.32 -10.16 12.11
CA ILE A 55 -4.06 -9.47 13.17
C ILE A 55 -3.32 -9.58 14.50
N ASP A 56 -2.82 -10.77 14.85
CA ASP A 56 -2.07 -11.00 16.08
C ASP A 56 -0.78 -10.19 16.12
N LEU A 57 -0.08 -10.09 14.98
CA LEU A 57 1.11 -9.24 14.85
C LEU A 57 0.78 -7.77 15.05
N TYR A 58 -0.27 -7.25 14.39
CA TYR A 58 -0.73 -5.88 14.60
C TYR A 58 -1.05 -5.63 16.07
N ASN A 59 -1.82 -6.51 16.70
CA ASN A 59 -2.23 -6.39 18.10
C ASN A 59 -1.07 -6.53 19.11
N SER A 60 0.03 -7.15 18.72
CA SER A 60 1.24 -7.25 19.57
C SER A 60 2.11 -6.01 19.55
N HIS A 61 1.84 -5.06 18.65
CA HIS A 61 2.63 -3.83 18.49
C HIS A 61 2.05 -2.69 19.34
N GLU A 62 2.80 -2.28 20.35
CA GLU A 62 2.41 -1.19 21.27
C GLU A 62 3.08 0.16 20.90
N PRO A 63 2.38 1.29 21.10
CA PRO A 63 0.98 1.38 21.56
C PRO A 63 -0.01 1.08 20.45
N LEU A 64 -1.12 0.41 20.79
CA LEU A 64 -2.21 0.18 19.86
C LEU A 64 -2.88 1.50 19.47
N ALA A 65 -3.21 1.66 18.20
CA ALA A 65 -3.96 2.81 17.73
C ALA A 65 -5.30 2.91 18.47
N ARG A 66 -5.51 4.02 19.19
CA ARG A 66 -6.72 4.30 19.96
C ARG A 66 -7.06 3.23 21.01
N ASP A 67 -6.07 2.52 21.54
CA ASP A 67 -6.24 1.39 22.49
C ASP A 67 -7.22 0.32 21.96
N TYR A 68 -7.30 0.14 20.63
CA TYR A 68 -8.25 -0.77 20.01
C TYR A 68 -7.56 -2.06 19.56
N THR A 69 -8.00 -3.19 20.13
CA THR A 69 -7.59 -4.53 19.69
C THR A 69 -8.47 -5.01 18.53
N VAL A 70 -7.87 -5.25 17.39
CA VAL A 70 -8.56 -5.76 16.20
C VAL A 70 -8.99 -7.22 16.45
N THR A 71 -10.25 -7.52 16.19
CA THR A 71 -10.79 -8.88 16.30
C THR A 71 -10.73 -9.62 14.96
N TYR A 72 -10.88 -10.95 14.97
CA TYR A 72 -10.88 -11.74 13.73
C TYR A 72 -12.16 -11.58 12.89
N THR A 73 -13.10 -10.77 13.33
CA THR A 73 -14.32 -10.43 12.60
C THR A 73 -14.33 -8.99 12.08
N ASP A 74 -13.30 -8.23 12.39
CA ASP A 74 -13.15 -6.86 11.88
C ASP A 74 -12.57 -6.86 10.46
N SER A 75 -12.80 -5.77 9.73
CA SER A 75 -12.08 -5.53 8.49
C SER A 75 -10.60 -5.30 8.77
N TRP A 76 -9.72 -6.09 8.19
CA TRP A 76 -8.29 -6.09 8.50
C TRP A 76 -7.36 -5.55 7.40
N CYS A 77 -7.91 -4.84 6.39
CA CYS A 77 -7.09 -4.27 5.32
C CYS A 77 -6.06 -3.24 5.83
N ALA A 78 -6.44 -2.35 6.75
CA ALA A 78 -5.50 -1.37 7.32
C ALA A 78 -4.55 -2.02 8.35
N ALA A 79 -5.00 -3.01 9.11
CA ALA A 79 -4.14 -3.81 9.97
C ALA A 79 -3.06 -4.56 9.17
N PHE A 80 -3.38 -5.05 7.96
CA PHE A 80 -2.42 -5.67 7.04
C PHE A 80 -1.30 -4.69 6.62
N VAL A 81 -1.65 -3.46 6.24
CA VAL A 81 -0.65 -2.42 5.91
C VAL A 81 0.23 -2.13 7.11
N SER A 82 -0.37 -1.99 8.29
CA SER A 82 0.36 -1.76 9.55
C SER A 82 1.27 -2.93 9.90
N ALA A 83 0.80 -4.16 9.77
CA ALA A 83 1.60 -5.36 10.01
C ALA A 83 2.80 -5.44 9.04
N SER A 84 2.61 -5.06 7.78
CA SER A 84 3.70 -4.98 6.79
C SER A 84 4.76 -3.95 7.20
N ALA A 85 4.33 -2.79 7.73
CA ALA A 85 5.24 -1.78 8.27
C ALA A 85 5.99 -2.26 9.52
N ILE A 86 5.33 -3.02 10.40
CA ILE A 86 5.94 -3.61 11.60
C ILE A 86 7.04 -4.60 11.21
N VAL A 87 6.74 -5.57 10.33
CA VAL A 87 7.72 -6.58 9.88
C VAL A 87 8.93 -5.96 9.21
N SER A 88 8.70 -4.96 8.36
CA SER A 88 9.77 -4.28 7.62
C SER A 88 10.52 -3.22 8.43
N GLY A 89 10.07 -2.91 9.66
CA GLY A 89 10.70 -1.90 10.51
C GLY A 89 10.41 -0.45 10.12
N HIS A 90 9.33 -0.19 9.38
CA HIS A 90 9.00 1.14 8.83
C HIS A 90 7.81 1.84 9.51
N THR A 91 7.51 1.51 10.77
CA THR A 91 6.41 2.13 11.54
C THR A 91 6.61 3.62 11.81
N GLY A 92 7.83 4.13 11.71
CA GLY A 92 8.12 5.56 11.84
C GLY A 92 7.66 6.41 10.65
N ILE A 93 7.41 5.79 9.48
CA ILE A 93 7.01 6.47 8.24
C ILE A 93 5.68 5.95 7.65
N ILE A 94 5.26 4.75 8.04
CA ILE A 94 3.94 4.19 7.73
C ILE A 94 3.17 4.11 9.04
N PRO A 95 2.15 4.96 9.25
CA PRO A 95 1.40 4.97 10.50
C PRO A 95 0.73 3.63 10.79
N THR A 96 0.95 3.09 12.00
CA THR A 96 0.25 1.89 12.48
C THR A 96 -1.17 2.25 12.89
N GLU A 97 -2.15 1.81 12.11
CA GLU A 97 -3.57 2.10 12.31
C GLU A 97 -4.42 0.97 11.70
N CYS A 98 -5.59 0.70 12.26
CA CYS A 98 -6.53 -0.30 11.75
C CYS A 98 -7.75 0.31 11.04
N SER A 99 -7.76 1.63 10.87
CA SER A 99 -8.81 2.36 10.15
C SER A 99 -8.23 3.14 8.98
N CYS A 100 -8.71 2.87 7.76
CA CYS A 100 -8.29 3.58 6.55
C CYS A 100 -8.38 5.11 6.70
N GLN A 101 -9.50 5.62 7.25
CA GLN A 101 -9.70 7.07 7.43
C GLN A 101 -8.71 7.69 8.42
N ARG A 102 -8.39 6.99 9.51
CA ARG A 102 -7.43 7.46 10.50
C ARG A 102 -6.01 7.41 9.96
N GLN A 103 -5.67 6.35 9.23
CA GLN A 103 -4.36 6.23 8.61
C GLN A 103 -4.13 7.33 7.56
N ILE A 104 -5.16 7.68 6.76
CA ILE A 104 -5.13 8.84 5.84
C ILE A 104 -4.87 10.13 6.62
N ALA A 105 -5.59 10.38 7.72
CA ALA A 105 -5.40 11.58 8.53
C ALA A 105 -3.97 11.69 9.04
N LEU A 106 -3.36 10.58 9.49
CA LEU A 106 -1.96 10.54 9.92
C LEU A 106 -1.00 10.83 8.77
N PHE A 107 -1.21 10.31 7.57
CA PHE A 107 -0.41 10.67 6.39
C PHE A 107 -0.56 12.16 6.03
N GLN A 108 -1.75 12.74 6.19
CA GLN A 108 -1.98 14.18 5.99
C GLN A 108 -1.23 15.02 7.04
N GLU A 109 -1.26 14.62 8.32
CA GLU A 109 -0.52 15.27 9.40
C GLU A 109 1.00 15.23 9.18
N LEU A 110 1.51 14.13 8.61
CA LEU A 110 2.91 13.97 8.23
C LEU A 110 3.30 14.77 6.97
N GLY A 111 2.34 15.37 6.26
CA GLY A 111 2.58 16.00 4.96
C GLY A 111 2.92 15.01 3.83
N CYS A 112 2.56 13.75 4.02
CA CYS A 112 2.88 12.62 3.13
C CYS A 112 1.61 12.05 2.45
N TRP A 113 0.66 12.90 2.09
CA TRP A 113 -0.59 12.52 1.42
C TRP A 113 -0.67 13.09 0.00
N GLU A 114 -1.04 12.27 -0.97
CA GLU A 114 -1.27 12.67 -2.36
C GLU A 114 -2.73 12.37 -2.76
N GLU A 115 -3.46 13.42 -3.13
CA GLU A 115 -4.88 13.33 -3.50
C GLU A 115 -5.11 12.97 -4.98
N ASN A 116 -4.10 13.13 -5.83
CA ASN A 116 -4.24 13.01 -7.28
C ASN A 116 -4.31 11.53 -7.72
N ASP A 117 -5.45 11.10 -8.26
CA ASP A 117 -5.67 9.74 -8.79
C ASP A 117 -4.69 9.36 -9.90
N ASN A 118 -4.20 10.35 -10.66
CA ASN A 118 -3.24 10.16 -11.74
C ASN A 118 -1.78 10.15 -11.27
N TYR A 119 -1.55 10.25 -9.95
CA TYR A 119 -0.22 10.08 -9.40
C TYR A 119 0.39 8.75 -9.87
N LEU A 120 1.68 8.75 -10.15
CA LEU A 120 2.43 7.56 -10.53
C LEU A 120 3.15 7.00 -9.29
N PRO A 121 2.54 6.02 -8.61
CA PRO A 121 3.07 5.52 -7.35
C PRO A 121 4.32 4.66 -7.55
N LEU A 122 5.12 4.58 -6.50
CA LEU A 122 6.27 3.70 -6.38
C LEU A 122 5.94 2.48 -5.50
N PRO A 123 6.68 1.36 -5.62
CA PRO A 123 6.61 0.29 -4.63
C PRO A 123 6.76 0.83 -3.22
N GLY A 124 5.95 0.30 -2.29
CA GLY A 124 5.91 0.76 -0.90
C GLY A 124 5.02 1.97 -0.62
N ASP A 125 4.48 2.66 -1.65
CA ASP A 125 3.41 3.64 -1.44
C ASP A 125 2.13 2.93 -1.01
N VAL A 126 1.30 3.61 -0.20
CA VAL A 126 0.04 3.06 0.31
C VAL A 126 -1.11 3.65 -0.50
N ILE A 127 -1.95 2.82 -1.11
CA ILE A 127 -3.07 3.27 -1.95
C ILE A 127 -4.41 3.02 -1.25
N TYR A 128 -5.31 4.00 -1.29
CA TYR A 128 -6.62 3.96 -0.65
C TYR A 128 -7.75 4.02 -1.67
N TYR A 129 -8.87 3.37 -1.33
CA TYR A 129 -10.03 3.24 -2.20
C TYR A 129 -11.34 3.58 -1.48
N CYS A 130 -12.35 3.93 -2.28
CA CYS A 130 -13.73 4.12 -1.84
C CYS A 130 -14.70 3.14 -2.54
N TRP A 131 -14.53 1.85 -2.32
CA TRP A 131 -15.36 0.84 -2.97
C TRP A 131 -16.85 1.01 -2.64
N GLY A 132 -17.72 0.75 -3.65
CA GLY A 132 -19.17 0.81 -3.48
C GLY A 132 -19.77 2.21 -3.53
N ARG A 133 -18.97 3.27 -3.44
CA ARG A 133 -19.43 4.62 -3.77
C ARG A 133 -19.37 4.81 -5.28
N GLN A 134 -20.49 5.21 -5.87
CA GLN A 134 -20.51 5.76 -7.22
C GLN A 134 -20.47 7.28 -7.06
N PRO A 135 -19.34 7.95 -7.23
CA PRO A 135 -19.36 9.41 -7.26
C PRO A 135 -20.15 9.80 -8.51
N LEU A 136 -21.22 10.55 -8.33
CA LEU A 136 -22.00 11.10 -9.45
C LEU A 136 -21.14 11.94 -10.39
N PHE A 137 -19.95 12.36 -9.95
CA PHE A 137 -19.02 13.23 -10.69
C PHE A 137 -17.55 12.97 -10.37
N GLY A 138 -17.15 11.72 -10.19
CA GLY A 138 -15.78 11.30 -10.49
C GLY A 138 -14.72 11.41 -9.42
N ASP A 139 -15.01 11.69 -8.14
CA ASP A 139 -13.97 11.77 -7.12
C ASP A 139 -14.40 11.14 -5.79
N CYS A 140 -13.47 10.39 -5.16
CA CYS A 140 -13.63 9.76 -3.86
C CYS A 140 -13.22 10.63 -2.67
N THR A 141 -13.13 11.95 -2.81
CA THR A 141 -12.69 12.87 -1.77
C THR A 141 -13.42 12.66 -0.45
N GLY A 142 -12.67 12.63 0.65
CA GLY A 142 -13.18 12.63 2.02
C GLY A 142 -13.58 11.27 2.58
N TRP A 143 -13.50 10.16 1.83
CA TRP A 143 -13.88 8.85 2.37
C TRP A 143 -13.09 7.69 1.73
N ALA A 144 -12.67 6.74 2.54
CA ALA A 144 -12.05 5.49 2.11
C ALA A 144 -12.54 4.33 2.97
N ASN A 145 -12.68 3.16 2.36
CA ASN A 145 -13.07 1.93 3.06
C ASN A 145 -12.14 0.75 2.77
N HIS A 146 -11.10 0.95 1.97
CA HIS A 146 -10.13 -0.08 1.67
C HIS A 146 -8.74 0.51 1.41
N VAL A 147 -7.71 -0.32 1.56
CA VAL A 147 -6.31 0.09 1.44
C VAL A 147 -5.43 -1.09 1.02
N GLY A 148 -4.35 -0.79 0.31
CA GLY A 148 -3.32 -1.74 -0.06
C GLY A 148 -1.93 -1.11 -0.18
N ILE A 149 -0.93 -1.93 -0.45
CA ILE A 149 0.46 -1.52 -0.69
C ILE A 149 0.77 -1.67 -2.17
N VAL A 150 1.30 -0.62 -2.77
CA VAL A 150 1.76 -0.66 -4.17
C VAL A 150 2.99 -1.55 -4.27
N ILE A 151 2.95 -2.50 -5.21
CA ILE A 151 4.07 -3.40 -5.51
C ILE A 151 4.84 -2.92 -6.74
N GLY A 152 4.16 -2.25 -7.65
CA GLY A 152 4.76 -1.72 -8.87
C GLY A 152 3.74 -1.26 -9.88
N THR A 153 4.21 -0.96 -11.08
CA THR A 153 3.36 -0.56 -12.20
C THR A 153 3.60 -1.48 -13.41
N ALA A 154 2.56 -1.78 -14.16
CA ALA A 154 2.60 -2.57 -15.38
C ALA A 154 1.87 -1.81 -16.49
N GLY A 155 2.58 -0.97 -17.24
CA GLY A 155 1.99 -0.06 -18.21
C GLY A 155 1.03 0.94 -17.55
N PRO A 156 -0.26 0.96 -17.94
CA PRO A 156 -1.24 1.86 -17.34
C PRO A 156 -1.80 1.36 -16.00
N PHE A 157 -1.41 0.16 -15.56
CA PHE A 157 -1.93 -0.46 -14.34
C PHE A 157 -0.97 -0.32 -13.18
N ILE A 158 -1.53 -0.14 -11.98
CA ILE A 158 -0.86 -0.24 -10.70
C ILE A 158 -1.07 -1.66 -10.19
N LYS A 159 0.01 -2.37 -9.82
CA LYS A 159 -0.05 -3.66 -9.11
C LYS A 159 -0.02 -3.38 -7.62
N VAL A 160 -1.01 -3.86 -6.92
CA VAL A 160 -1.21 -3.64 -5.48
C VAL A 160 -1.36 -4.99 -4.80
N ILE A 161 -0.85 -5.12 -3.56
CA ILE A 161 -1.18 -6.22 -2.66
C ILE A 161 -2.10 -5.69 -1.56
N GLU A 162 -3.16 -6.42 -1.28
CA GLU A 162 -4.21 -6.01 -0.34
C GLU A 162 -4.52 -7.12 0.66
N GLY A 163 -4.66 -6.75 1.92
CA GLY A 163 -5.28 -7.61 2.92
C GLY A 163 -6.81 -7.46 2.88
N ASN A 164 -7.52 -8.49 3.30
CA ASN A 164 -8.99 -8.53 3.30
C ASN A 164 -9.64 -8.24 1.93
N LYS A 165 -8.91 -8.56 0.86
CA LYS A 165 -9.47 -8.55 -0.49
C LYS A 165 -10.15 -9.89 -0.75
N ASP A 166 -11.48 -9.90 -0.78
CA ASP A 166 -12.25 -11.13 -0.88
C ASP A 166 -11.82 -12.13 0.23
N ASP A 167 -11.71 -11.64 1.48
CA ASP A 167 -11.34 -12.36 2.70
C ASP A 167 -9.93 -13.00 2.68
N GLN A 168 -9.01 -12.44 1.87
CA GLN A 168 -7.63 -12.95 1.76
C GLN A 168 -6.62 -11.85 1.43
N VAL A 169 -5.33 -12.20 1.50
CA VAL A 169 -4.25 -11.39 0.92
C VAL A 169 -4.11 -11.75 -0.56
N ALA A 170 -4.35 -10.77 -1.42
CA ALA A 170 -4.33 -10.99 -2.86
C ALA A 170 -3.86 -9.76 -3.65
N PHE A 171 -3.39 -10.00 -4.87
CA PHE A 171 -3.07 -8.92 -5.79
C PHE A 171 -4.32 -8.30 -6.42
N ARG A 172 -4.22 -6.99 -6.69
CA ARG A 172 -5.11 -6.23 -7.55
C ARG A 172 -4.29 -5.53 -8.64
N TYR A 173 -4.87 -5.46 -9.83
CA TYR A 173 -4.40 -4.59 -10.90
C TYR A 173 -5.47 -3.54 -11.16
N ILE A 174 -5.14 -2.26 -10.97
CA ILE A 174 -6.07 -1.15 -11.11
C ILE A 174 -5.50 -0.11 -12.07
N PRO A 175 -6.30 0.42 -13.03
CA PRO A 175 -5.83 1.49 -13.89
C PRO A 175 -5.45 2.74 -13.07
N ARG A 176 -4.34 3.40 -13.43
CA ARG A 176 -4.02 4.71 -12.89
C ARG A 176 -5.14 5.70 -13.24
N GLY A 177 -5.49 6.58 -12.32
CA GLY A 177 -6.60 7.50 -12.48
C GLY A 177 -7.98 6.85 -12.39
N TYR A 178 -8.06 5.63 -11.82
CA TYR A 178 -9.35 4.98 -11.63
C TYR A 178 -10.18 5.74 -10.59
N PHE A 179 -11.41 6.08 -10.93
CA PHE A 179 -12.28 6.98 -10.17
C PHE A 179 -12.59 6.56 -8.72
N GLN A 180 -12.31 5.32 -8.32
CA GLN A 180 -12.44 4.83 -6.95
C GLN A 180 -11.12 4.86 -6.16
N ILE A 181 -10.03 5.34 -6.74
CA ILE A 181 -8.84 5.66 -5.99
C ILE A 181 -9.14 6.91 -5.16
N ARG A 182 -8.92 6.82 -3.84
CA ARG A 182 -9.10 7.93 -2.90
C ARG A 182 -7.85 8.80 -2.83
N GLY A 183 -6.71 8.22 -3.06
CA GLY A 183 -5.40 8.86 -2.97
C GLY A 183 -4.33 7.93 -2.40
N TYR A 184 -3.17 8.52 -2.07
CA TYR A 184 -1.98 7.77 -1.70
C TYR A 184 -1.33 8.33 -0.44
N GLY A 185 -0.93 7.44 0.48
CA GLY A 185 0.06 7.72 1.51
C GLY A 185 1.45 7.51 0.91
N LEU A 186 2.32 8.50 1.07
CA LEU A 186 3.68 8.51 0.51
C LEU A 186 4.72 8.48 1.65
N PRO A 187 5.07 7.28 2.18
CA PRO A 187 6.05 7.19 3.26
C PRO A 187 7.38 7.82 2.86
N ASP A 188 7.97 8.61 3.76
CA ASP A 188 9.24 9.31 3.51
C ASP A 188 10.44 8.39 3.78
N TYR A 189 10.68 7.47 2.87
CA TYR A 189 11.78 6.50 2.96
C TYR A 189 13.17 7.15 2.95
N GLY A 190 13.28 8.42 2.53
CA GLY A 190 14.53 9.17 2.59
C GLY A 190 14.92 9.62 4.00
N LYS A 191 13.96 9.58 4.96
CA LYS A 191 14.19 9.91 6.39
C LYS A 191 14.30 8.69 7.29
N SER A 192 14.19 7.48 6.75
CA SER A 192 14.22 6.23 7.52
C SER A 192 15.64 5.75 7.83
N ALA A 193 16.53 6.65 8.20
CA ALA A 193 17.88 6.30 8.65
C ALA A 193 18.09 6.74 10.09
#